data_dbe65d4428580a1d7e8d65c1b093fbaa
#
_entry.id   dbe65d4428580a1d7e8d65c1b093fbaa
#
_cell.length_a   1.000
_cell.length_b   1.000
_cell.length_c   1.000
_cell.angle_alpha   90.00
_cell.angle_beta   90.00
_cell.angle_gamma   90.00
#
_symmetry.space_group_name_H-M   'P 1'
#
loop_
_entity.id
_entity.type
_entity.pdbx_description
1 polymer ?
#
loop_
_entity_poly.entity_id
_entity_poly.type
_entity_poly.pdbx_seq_one_letter_code
_entity_poly.pdbx_strand_id
1 'polypeptide(L)'
;MTNGPRVVYAVVKLGGGLLGRNGAFERVTGALAAFGAGRPLLVVPGGGPFAEVVRERSRHLQIDADTAHWMAILGMDQYAHVLACRIRRAALVERERDIPVALAAGRIPVLAPYHWLRAADPLPHSWDVTSDSIAAWLAGALGAARLILLKPVAGDPVKLADPYFPRALPPGVACQVVAPDDLEALDRALGDGGSHEG
;
A
#
# COMPACT_ATOMS: atom_id res chain seq x y z
N MET A 1 -16.23 16.63 -15.57
CA MET A 1 -14.79 16.36 -15.33
C MET A 1 -14.47 15.08 -16.06
N THR A 2 -13.79 15.16 -17.19
CA THR A 2 -13.41 14.02 -18.03
C THR A 2 -12.36 13.21 -17.29
N ASN A 3 -12.70 12.00 -16.84
CA ASN A 3 -11.74 11.04 -16.32
C ASN A 3 -10.77 10.66 -17.45
N GLY A 4 -9.57 11.24 -17.46
CA GLY A 4 -8.48 10.73 -18.28
C GLY A 4 -8.17 9.26 -17.92
N PRO A 5 -7.43 8.53 -18.76
CA PRO A 5 -7.10 7.14 -18.48
C PRO A 5 -6.38 7.03 -17.12
N ARG A 6 -6.89 6.16 -16.25
CA ARG A 6 -6.28 5.90 -14.93
C ARG A 6 -4.92 5.26 -15.12
N VAL A 7 -3.88 5.89 -14.62
CA VAL A 7 -2.52 5.31 -14.63
C VAL A 7 -2.42 4.12 -13.68
N VAL A 8 -3.09 4.20 -12.51
CA VAL A 8 -3.18 3.13 -11.51
C VAL A 8 -4.63 2.72 -11.33
N TYR A 9 -4.92 1.45 -11.54
CA TYR A 9 -6.27 0.89 -11.33
C TYR A 9 -6.45 0.41 -9.89
N ALA A 10 -5.45 -0.24 -9.32
CA ALA A 10 -5.50 -0.79 -7.98
C ALA A 10 -4.30 -0.35 -7.12
N VAL A 11 -4.57 0.05 -5.89
CA VAL A 11 -3.56 0.20 -4.84
C VAL A 11 -3.61 -1.04 -3.96
N VAL A 12 -2.47 -1.73 -3.81
CA VAL A 12 -2.33 -2.95 -3.01
C VAL A 12 -1.45 -2.65 -1.80
N LYS A 13 -2.04 -2.62 -0.62
CA LYS A 13 -1.32 -2.38 0.63
C LYS A 13 -0.94 -3.70 1.28
N LEU A 14 0.37 -3.93 1.49
CA LEU A 14 0.87 -5.08 2.25
C LEU A 14 1.00 -4.73 3.73
N GLY A 15 0.17 -5.37 4.56
CA GLY A 15 0.25 -5.24 6.01
C GLY A 15 1.55 -5.81 6.58
N GLY A 16 2.17 -5.09 7.54
CA GLY A 16 3.40 -5.55 8.19
C GLY A 16 3.26 -6.84 8.99
N GLY A 17 2.05 -7.17 9.44
CA GLY A 17 1.76 -8.42 10.14
C GLY A 17 1.93 -9.69 9.27
N LEU A 18 2.18 -9.56 7.98
CA LEU A 18 2.49 -10.69 7.08
C LEU A 18 3.94 -11.16 7.22
N LEU A 19 4.87 -10.27 7.61
CA LEU A 19 6.30 -10.60 7.74
C LEU A 19 6.63 -11.66 8.79
N GLY A 20 5.82 -11.80 9.82
CA GLY A 20 6.04 -12.77 10.90
C GLY A 20 5.22 -14.05 10.80
N ARG A 21 4.48 -14.26 9.70
CA ARG A 21 3.60 -15.42 9.55
C ARG A 21 4.18 -16.45 8.57
N ASN A 22 4.18 -17.72 8.98
CA ASN A 22 4.70 -18.87 8.25
C ASN A 22 4.35 -18.87 6.74
N GLY A 23 5.28 -18.43 5.89
CA GLY A 23 5.16 -18.42 4.45
C GLY A 23 4.12 -17.44 3.85
N ALA A 24 3.39 -16.65 4.66
CA ALA A 24 2.39 -15.71 4.17
C ALA A 24 3.01 -14.59 3.33
N PHE A 25 4.15 -14.10 3.77
CA PHE A 25 4.91 -13.07 3.05
C PHE A 25 5.37 -13.56 1.67
N GLU A 26 5.94 -14.77 1.62
CA GLU A 26 6.41 -15.42 0.39
C GLU A 26 5.27 -15.70 -0.57
N ARG A 27 4.13 -16.21 -0.06
CA ARG A 27 2.94 -16.45 -0.89
C ARG A 27 2.43 -15.17 -1.54
N VAL A 28 2.27 -14.10 -0.75
CA VAL A 28 1.73 -12.83 -1.25
C VAL A 28 2.70 -12.15 -2.22
N THR A 29 4.00 -12.12 -1.92
CA THR A 29 5.00 -11.52 -2.83
C THR A 29 5.13 -12.33 -4.12
N GLY A 30 5.04 -13.66 -4.05
CA GLY A 30 4.99 -14.56 -5.20
C GLY A 30 3.74 -14.35 -6.06
N ALA A 31 2.57 -14.21 -5.43
CA ALA A 31 1.31 -13.92 -6.11
C ALA A 31 1.33 -12.55 -6.81
N LEU A 32 1.84 -11.52 -6.16
CA LEU A 32 2.00 -10.20 -6.78
C LEU A 32 2.95 -10.25 -7.97
N ALA A 33 4.04 -11.03 -7.88
CA ALA A 33 4.95 -11.24 -9.00
C ALA A 33 4.29 -11.97 -10.18
N ALA A 34 3.38 -12.90 -9.91
CA ALA A 34 2.67 -13.68 -10.92
C ALA A 34 1.50 -12.91 -11.54
N PHE A 35 0.65 -12.30 -10.70
CA PHE A 35 -0.60 -11.67 -11.13
C PHE A 35 -0.45 -10.17 -11.43
N GLY A 36 0.52 -9.49 -10.80
CA GLY A 36 0.68 -8.04 -10.92
C GLY A 36 1.40 -7.59 -12.18
N ALA A 37 2.12 -8.49 -12.87
CA ALA A 37 2.88 -8.13 -14.06
C ALA A 37 1.95 -7.70 -15.21
N GLY A 38 2.14 -6.47 -15.71
CA GLY A 38 1.32 -5.91 -16.77
C GLY A 38 -0.02 -5.31 -16.32
N ARG A 39 -0.37 -5.40 -15.05
CA ARG A 39 -1.56 -4.75 -14.48
C ARG A 39 -1.22 -3.35 -13.94
N PRO A 40 -2.10 -2.36 -14.09
CA PRO A 40 -1.88 -0.99 -13.61
C PRO A 40 -2.11 -0.90 -12.09
N LEU A 41 -1.18 -1.42 -11.31
CA LEU A 41 -1.25 -1.43 -9.85
C LEU A 41 -0.04 -0.73 -9.21
N LEU A 42 -0.25 -0.26 -7.98
CA LEU A 42 0.79 0.24 -7.09
C LEU A 42 0.81 -0.58 -5.80
N VAL A 43 1.99 -1.05 -5.41
CA VAL A 43 2.19 -1.70 -4.11
C VAL A 43 2.61 -0.67 -3.08
N VAL A 44 1.89 -0.62 -1.95
CA VAL A 44 2.16 0.26 -0.81
C VAL A 44 2.54 -0.59 0.40
N PRO A 45 3.72 -0.38 1.00
CA PRO A 45 4.13 -1.10 2.19
C PRO A 45 3.32 -0.69 3.41
N GLY A 46 3.16 -1.58 4.36
CA GLY A 46 2.81 -1.23 5.74
C GLY A 46 4.05 -0.76 6.53
N GLY A 47 3.86 -0.39 7.79
CA GLY A 47 5.00 -0.05 8.65
C GLY A 47 5.81 -1.27 9.09
N GLY A 48 5.15 -2.40 9.27
CA GLY A 48 5.77 -3.65 9.70
C GLY A 48 6.54 -3.52 11.01
N PRO A 49 7.56 -4.37 11.22
CA PRO A 49 8.40 -4.30 12.42
C PRO A 49 9.20 -2.99 12.49
N PHE A 50 9.43 -2.32 11.36
CA PHE A 50 10.18 -1.07 11.31
C PHE A 50 9.42 0.07 12.01
N ALA A 51 8.13 0.24 11.70
CA ALA A 51 7.30 1.24 12.37
C ALA A 51 6.92 0.83 13.81
N GLU A 52 6.89 -0.47 14.13
CA GLU A 52 6.63 -0.92 15.49
C GLU A 52 7.78 -0.54 16.45
N VAL A 53 9.02 -0.65 15.98
CA VAL A 53 10.18 -0.12 16.72
C VAL A 53 10.01 1.39 17.00
N VAL A 54 9.55 2.16 16.01
CA VAL A 54 9.27 3.59 16.20
C VAL A 54 8.19 3.79 17.26
N ARG A 55 7.09 3.05 17.19
CA ARG A 55 5.97 3.13 18.15
C ARG A 55 6.42 2.84 19.58
N GLU A 56 7.23 1.82 19.76
CA GLU A 56 7.79 1.46 21.07
C GLU A 56 8.74 2.55 21.57
N ARG A 57 9.70 2.98 20.73
CA ARG A 57 10.72 3.95 21.13
C ARG A 57 10.17 5.35 21.35
N SER A 58 9.17 5.78 20.57
CA SER A 58 8.55 7.10 20.73
C SER A 58 7.91 7.27 22.11
N ARG A 59 7.29 6.23 22.65
CA ARG A 59 6.73 6.24 24.01
C ARG A 59 7.84 6.33 25.07
N HIS A 60 8.88 5.52 24.92
CA HIS A 60 9.96 5.44 25.89
C HIS A 60 10.82 6.72 25.92
N LEU A 61 11.08 7.30 24.75
CA LEU A 61 11.90 8.49 24.58
C LEU A 61 11.09 9.79 24.57
N GLN A 62 9.76 9.71 24.78
CA GLN A 62 8.85 10.86 24.75
C GLN A 62 8.96 11.69 23.46
N ILE A 63 9.12 11.03 22.31
CA ILE A 63 9.16 11.66 21.00
C ILE A 63 7.77 12.22 20.68
N ASP A 64 7.72 13.45 20.20
CA ASP A 64 6.48 14.10 19.79
C ASP A 64 5.79 13.39 18.62
N ALA A 65 4.50 13.67 18.42
CA ALA A 65 3.68 13.01 17.42
C ALA A 65 4.17 13.26 15.98
N ASP A 66 4.62 14.46 15.67
CA ASP A 66 5.10 14.84 14.34
C ASP A 66 6.36 14.08 13.99
N THR A 67 7.33 14.05 14.90
CA THR A 67 8.57 13.30 14.71
C THR A 67 8.28 11.79 14.58
N ALA A 68 7.44 11.24 15.46
CA ALA A 68 7.09 9.81 15.42
C ALA A 68 6.35 9.44 14.13
N HIS A 69 5.48 10.31 13.62
CA HIS A 69 4.78 10.12 12.34
C HIS A 69 5.76 9.95 11.18
N TRP A 70 6.70 10.89 11.03
CA TRP A 70 7.69 10.82 9.95
C TRP A 70 8.66 9.65 10.09
N MET A 71 9.06 9.32 11.32
CA MET A 71 9.86 8.12 11.58
C MET A 71 9.11 6.84 11.19
N ALA A 72 7.80 6.75 11.46
CA ALA A 72 7.00 5.59 11.08
C ALA A 72 6.86 5.45 9.55
N ILE A 73 6.73 6.57 8.82
CA ILE A 73 6.71 6.57 7.36
C ILE A 73 8.08 6.16 6.78
N LEU A 74 9.20 6.60 7.38
CA LEU A 74 10.53 6.08 7.02
C LEU A 74 10.64 4.56 7.28
N GLY A 75 9.94 4.04 8.27
CA GLY A 75 9.78 2.59 8.49
C GLY A 75 9.04 1.90 7.34
N MET A 76 8.07 2.58 6.72
CA MET A 76 7.42 2.09 5.50
C MET A 76 8.39 2.05 4.31
N ASP A 77 9.26 3.06 4.17
CA ASP A 77 10.29 3.06 3.13
C ASP A 77 11.25 1.86 3.28
N GLN A 78 11.68 1.55 4.50
CA GLN A 78 12.50 0.36 4.75
C GLN A 78 11.77 -0.92 4.31
N TYR A 79 10.47 -1.02 4.60
CA TYR A 79 9.69 -2.17 4.15
C TYR A 79 9.49 -2.18 2.63
N ALA A 80 9.40 -1.01 1.96
CA ALA A 80 9.36 -0.93 0.51
C ALA A 80 10.58 -1.56 -0.15
N HIS A 81 11.77 -1.34 0.39
CA HIS A 81 13.01 -1.98 -0.09
C HIS A 81 12.95 -3.50 0.03
N VAL A 82 12.42 -4.03 1.14
CA VAL A 82 12.23 -5.47 1.32
C VAL A 82 11.27 -6.03 0.28
N LEU A 83 10.12 -5.36 0.04
CA LEU A 83 9.15 -5.78 -0.96
C LEU A 83 9.73 -5.72 -2.38
N ALA A 84 10.44 -4.65 -2.73
CA ALA A 84 11.07 -4.50 -4.04
C ALA A 84 12.13 -5.59 -4.31
N CYS A 85 12.83 -6.04 -3.26
CA CYS A 85 13.76 -7.16 -3.34
C CYS A 85 13.06 -8.51 -3.53
N ARG A 86 11.86 -8.70 -2.98
CA ARG A 86 11.16 -9.99 -2.96
C ARG A 86 10.16 -10.18 -4.11
N ILE A 87 9.54 -9.12 -4.58
CA ILE A 87 8.61 -9.18 -5.70
C ILE A 87 9.40 -9.15 -7.01
N ARG A 88 9.38 -10.25 -7.74
CA ARG A 88 10.04 -10.30 -9.06
C ARG A 88 9.42 -9.24 -9.98
N ARG A 89 10.26 -8.51 -10.72
CA ARG A 89 9.88 -7.38 -11.59
C ARG A 89 9.40 -6.14 -10.83
N ALA A 90 9.58 -6.04 -9.53
CA ALA A 90 9.32 -4.81 -8.82
C ALA A 90 10.27 -3.68 -9.25
N ALA A 91 9.78 -2.46 -9.16
CA ALA A 91 10.58 -1.23 -9.22
C ALA A 91 10.28 -0.40 -7.98
N LEU A 92 11.30 -0.07 -7.21
CA LEU A 92 11.14 0.91 -6.13
C LEU A 92 10.89 2.28 -6.75
N VAL A 93 9.85 2.97 -6.28
CA VAL A 93 9.47 4.32 -6.71
C VAL A 93 9.29 5.20 -5.48
N GLU A 94 9.69 6.46 -5.56
CA GLU A 94 9.66 7.38 -4.43
C GLU A 94 8.68 8.54 -4.65
N ARG A 95 8.24 8.74 -5.89
CA ARG A 95 7.39 9.86 -6.29
C ARG A 95 6.30 9.40 -7.25
N GLU A 96 5.18 10.11 -7.24
CA GLU A 96 4.06 9.85 -8.13
C GLU A 96 4.49 9.72 -9.61
N ARG A 97 5.33 10.63 -10.08
CA ARG A 97 5.81 10.66 -11.48
C ARG A 97 6.62 9.42 -11.90
N ASP A 98 7.15 8.65 -10.96
CA ASP A 98 7.96 7.47 -11.24
C ASP A 98 7.07 6.23 -11.50
N ILE A 99 5.82 6.27 -11.05
CA ILE A 99 4.85 5.17 -11.19
C ILE A 99 4.57 4.84 -12.67
N PRO A 100 4.16 5.79 -13.53
CA PRO A 100 3.88 5.49 -14.93
C PRO A 100 5.11 5.00 -15.68
N VAL A 101 6.31 5.45 -15.31
CA VAL A 101 7.58 4.98 -15.91
C VAL A 101 7.81 3.50 -15.59
N ALA A 102 7.61 3.11 -14.32
CA ALA A 102 7.74 1.71 -13.90
C ALA A 102 6.71 0.81 -14.61
N LEU A 103 5.44 1.25 -14.69
CA LEU A 103 4.36 0.51 -15.35
C LEU A 103 4.62 0.34 -16.85
N ALA A 104 5.07 1.40 -17.54
CA ALA A 104 5.40 1.35 -18.97
C ALA A 104 6.58 0.39 -19.26
N ALA A 105 7.50 0.23 -18.30
CA ALA A 105 8.58 -0.76 -18.37
C ALA A 105 8.13 -2.19 -18.00
N GLY A 106 6.84 -2.44 -17.81
CA GLY A 106 6.28 -3.73 -17.38
C GLY A 106 6.72 -4.15 -15.99
N ARG A 107 7.07 -3.18 -15.12
CA ARG A 107 7.48 -3.39 -13.74
C ARG A 107 6.31 -3.17 -12.79
N ILE A 108 6.40 -3.74 -11.61
CA ILE A 108 5.45 -3.54 -10.52
C ILE A 108 6.00 -2.44 -9.61
N PRO A 109 5.42 -1.22 -9.61
CA PRO A 109 5.88 -0.15 -8.73
C PRO A 109 5.61 -0.50 -7.27
N VAL A 110 6.65 -0.39 -6.43
CA VAL A 110 6.59 -0.49 -4.98
C VAL A 110 6.98 0.88 -4.42
N LEU A 111 6.05 1.54 -3.73
CA LEU A 111 6.25 2.90 -3.27
C LEU A 111 7.03 2.94 -1.95
N ALA A 112 8.13 3.71 -1.92
CA ALA A 112 8.72 4.27 -0.72
C ALA A 112 8.07 5.63 -0.47
N PRO A 113 7.08 5.74 0.46
CA PRO A 113 6.13 6.85 0.43
C PRO A 113 6.65 8.15 1.05
N TYR A 114 7.79 8.16 1.73
CA TYR A 114 8.24 9.30 2.54
C TYR A 114 8.31 10.60 1.76
N HIS A 115 8.97 10.61 0.59
CA HIS A 115 9.15 11.83 -0.18
C HIS A 115 7.84 12.43 -0.67
N TRP A 116 6.90 11.59 -1.10
CA TRP A 116 5.59 12.06 -1.55
C TRP A 116 4.75 12.56 -0.38
N LEU A 117 4.64 11.78 0.69
CA LEU A 117 3.85 12.16 1.87
C LEU A 117 4.43 13.39 2.56
N ARG A 118 5.75 13.54 2.61
CA ARG A 118 6.40 14.70 3.19
C ARG A 118 6.09 16.01 2.43
N ALA A 119 5.95 15.92 1.12
CA ALA A 119 5.60 17.04 0.27
C ALA A 119 4.10 17.41 0.32
N ALA A 120 3.22 16.41 0.43
CA ALA A 120 1.76 16.61 0.42
C ALA A 120 1.18 16.86 1.82
N ASP A 121 1.75 16.25 2.84
CA ASP A 121 1.33 16.32 4.26
C ASP A 121 -0.19 16.24 4.48
N PRO A 122 -0.86 15.19 3.97
CA PRO A 122 -2.31 15.20 3.82
C PRO A 122 -3.08 14.64 5.02
N LEU A 123 -2.39 14.02 5.99
CA LEU A 123 -3.01 13.23 7.06
C LEU A 123 -2.57 13.72 8.44
N PRO A 124 -3.43 13.61 9.45
CA PRO A 124 -3.05 13.96 10.83
C PRO A 124 -1.87 13.13 11.33
N HIS A 125 -0.98 13.78 12.09
CA HIS A 125 0.15 13.13 12.74
C HIS A 125 -0.30 12.50 14.05
N SER A 126 -0.82 11.29 13.98
CA SER A 126 -1.24 10.52 15.16
C SER A 126 -1.12 9.02 14.89
N TRP A 127 -1.12 8.22 15.96
CA TRP A 127 -1.15 6.76 15.84
C TRP A 127 -2.52 6.19 15.44
N ASP A 128 -3.56 7.03 15.34
CA ASP A 128 -4.84 6.66 14.74
C ASP A 128 -4.75 6.60 13.21
N VAL A 129 -3.72 7.19 12.63
CA VAL A 129 -3.37 7.14 11.20
C VAL A 129 -2.23 6.17 11.02
N THR A 130 -2.47 5.09 10.29
CA THR A 130 -1.42 4.14 9.94
C THR A 130 -1.33 3.95 8.42
N SER A 131 -0.59 2.95 7.99
CA SER A 131 -0.43 2.63 6.56
C SER A 131 -1.73 2.28 5.84
N ASP A 132 -2.83 1.95 6.53
CA ASP A 132 -4.12 1.73 5.89
C ASP A 132 -4.73 3.05 5.41
N SER A 133 -4.77 4.07 6.29
CA SER A 133 -5.20 5.43 5.93
C SER A 133 -4.29 6.06 4.89
N ILE A 134 -2.98 5.84 4.97
CA ILE A 134 -2.02 6.30 3.96
C ILE A 134 -2.33 5.68 2.60
N ALA A 135 -2.57 4.36 2.54
CA ALA A 135 -2.92 3.68 1.28
C ALA A 135 -4.27 4.15 0.73
N ALA A 136 -5.24 4.45 1.58
CA ALA A 136 -6.53 5.00 1.19
C ALA A 136 -6.38 6.40 0.57
N TRP A 137 -5.59 7.27 1.19
CA TRP A 137 -5.30 8.59 0.63
C TRP A 137 -4.57 8.47 -0.73
N LEU A 138 -3.55 7.61 -0.82
CA LEU A 138 -2.82 7.36 -2.08
C LEU A 138 -3.75 6.85 -3.19
N ALA A 139 -4.70 5.98 -2.86
CA ALA A 139 -5.71 5.50 -3.82
C ALA A 139 -6.55 6.67 -4.36
N GLY A 140 -6.94 7.61 -3.50
CA GLY A 140 -7.64 8.82 -3.90
C GLY A 140 -6.79 9.75 -4.75
N ALA A 141 -5.56 10.03 -4.34
CA ALA A 141 -4.64 10.90 -5.06
C ALA A 141 -4.35 10.39 -6.50
N LEU A 142 -4.29 9.07 -6.65
CA LEU A 142 -4.08 8.41 -7.96
C LEU A 142 -5.37 8.18 -8.76
N GLY A 143 -6.54 8.49 -8.21
CA GLY A 143 -7.83 8.17 -8.84
C GLY A 143 -8.02 6.67 -9.04
N ALA A 144 -7.43 5.82 -8.20
CA ALA A 144 -7.55 4.38 -8.31
C ALA A 144 -9.00 3.91 -8.12
N ALA A 145 -9.38 2.85 -8.83
CA ALA A 145 -10.71 2.26 -8.68
C ALA A 145 -10.80 1.35 -7.45
N ARG A 146 -9.69 0.76 -7.05
CA ARG A 146 -9.65 -0.25 -6.00
C ARG A 146 -8.52 -0.02 -5.00
N LEU A 147 -8.81 -0.33 -3.74
CA LEU A 147 -7.85 -0.48 -2.66
C LEU A 147 -7.93 -1.91 -2.11
N ILE A 148 -6.84 -2.63 -2.13
CA ILE A 148 -6.74 -3.99 -1.62
C ILE A 148 -5.83 -3.95 -0.39
N LEU A 149 -6.37 -4.31 0.77
CA LEU A 149 -5.62 -4.42 2.02
C LEU A 149 -5.24 -5.89 2.24
N LEU A 150 -3.99 -6.24 2.05
CA LEU A 150 -3.48 -7.57 2.39
C LEU A 150 -3.18 -7.63 3.89
N LYS A 151 -4.00 -8.38 4.61
CA LYS A 151 -3.96 -8.52 6.07
C LYS A 151 -3.97 -9.99 6.47
N PRO A 152 -3.54 -10.32 7.71
CA PRO A 152 -3.52 -11.70 8.20
C PRO A 152 -4.85 -12.44 8.15
N VAL A 153 -5.96 -11.71 8.18
CA VAL A 153 -7.33 -12.25 8.10
C VAL A 153 -8.15 -11.39 7.16
N ALA A 154 -9.08 -12.04 6.43
CA ALA A 154 -10.08 -11.35 5.64
C ALA A 154 -11.20 -10.79 6.52
N GLY A 155 -11.93 -9.79 6.02
CA GLY A 155 -13.07 -9.21 6.74
C GLY A 155 -13.43 -7.81 6.27
N ASP A 156 -14.26 -7.14 7.07
CA ASP A 156 -14.70 -5.77 6.82
C ASP A 156 -13.51 -4.80 6.92
N PRO A 157 -13.19 -4.04 5.87
CA PRO A 157 -12.09 -3.08 5.87
C PRO A 157 -12.17 -2.07 7.02
N VAL A 158 -13.37 -1.58 7.35
CA VAL A 158 -13.58 -0.57 8.40
C VAL A 158 -13.24 -1.12 9.78
N LYS A 159 -13.50 -2.41 10.02
CA LYS A 159 -13.21 -3.06 11.31
C LYS A 159 -11.74 -3.49 11.45
N LEU A 160 -11.07 -3.71 10.34
CA LEU A 160 -9.71 -4.25 10.32
C LEU A 160 -8.65 -3.17 10.08
N ALA A 161 -9.02 -2.00 9.57
CA ALA A 161 -8.11 -0.89 9.35
C ALA A 161 -7.94 -0.02 10.61
N ASP A 162 -7.11 0.99 10.51
CA ASP A 162 -6.89 1.96 11.58
C ASP A 162 -8.11 2.88 11.79
N PRO A 163 -8.22 3.56 12.97
CA PRO A 163 -9.39 4.37 13.30
C PRO A 163 -9.68 5.52 12.32
N TYR A 164 -8.67 6.05 11.66
CA TYR A 164 -8.83 7.16 10.71
C TYR A 164 -9.25 6.71 9.32
N PHE A 165 -9.06 5.42 9.00
CA PHE A 165 -9.30 4.85 7.67
C PHE A 165 -10.65 5.22 7.04
N PRO A 166 -11.81 5.21 7.74
CA PRO A 166 -13.09 5.58 7.15
C PRO A 166 -13.14 7.03 6.63
N ARG A 167 -12.31 7.91 7.21
CA ARG A 167 -12.18 9.32 6.77
C ARG A 167 -11.19 9.48 5.62
N ALA A 168 -10.20 8.60 5.56
CA ALA A 168 -9.16 8.62 4.52
C ALA A 168 -9.61 7.96 3.22
N LEU A 169 -10.56 6.98 3.29
CA LEU A 169 -11.06 6.26 2.11
C LEU A 169 -11.98 7.16 1.27
N PRO A 170 -11.58 7.51 0.03
CA PRO A 170 -12.38 8.38 -0.80
C PRO A 170 -13.67 7.69 -1.28
N PRO A 171 -14.76 8.45 -1.47
CA PRO A 171 -15.96 7.93 -2.13
C PRO A 171 -15.62 7.39 -3.53
N GLY A 172 -16.16 6.21 -3.86
CA GLY A 172 -15.96 5.59 -5.18
C GLY A 172 -14.75 4.69 -5.31
N VAL A 173 -13.87 4.62 -4.31
CA VAL A 173 -12.82 3.61 -4.25
C VAL A 173 -13.38 2.33 -3.59
N ALA A 174 -13.47 1.25 -4.36
CA ALA A 174 -13.87 -0.05 -3.83
C ALA A 174 -12.73 -0.62 -2.96
N CYS A 175 -13.02 -0.87 -1.68
CA CYS A 175 -12.02 -1.42 -0.75
C CYS A 175 -12.39 -2.83 -0.32
N GLN A 176 -11.38 -3.72 -0.30
CA GLN A 176 -11.52 -5.07 0.26
C GLN A 176 -10.28 -5.50 1.03
N VAL A 177 -10.48 -6.38 2.01
CA VAL A 177 -9.40 -7.05 2.73
C VAL A 177 -9.25 -8.47 2.19
N VAL A 178 -8.02 -8.83 1.82
CA VAL A 178 -7.67 -10.15 1.33
C VAL A 178 -6.67 -10.80 2.29
N ALA A 179 -6.93 -12.05 2.65
CA ALA A 179 -6.02 -12.87 3.45
C ALA A 179 -4.95 -13.53 2.57
N PRO A 180 -3.76 -13.85 3.10
CA PRO A 180 -2.66 -14.44 2.34
C PRO A 180 -2.92 -15.87 1.85
N ASP A 181 -3.97 -16.51 2.36
CA ASP A 181 -4.38 -17.85 1.97
C ASP A 181 -5.42 -17.86 0.83
N ASP A 182 -6.01 -16.70 0.50
CA ASP A 182 -6.98 -16.53 -0.59
C ASP A 182 -6.35 -15.76 -1.77
N LEU A 183 -5.42 -16.41 -2.47
CA LEU A 183 -4.74 -15.83 -3.63
C LEU A 183 -5.68 -15.66 -4.84
N GLU A 184 -6.74 -16.46 -4.94
CA GLU A 184 -7.76 -16.27 -5.97
C GLU A 184 -8.56 -14.98 -5.74
N ALA A 185 -8.88 -14.63 -4.49
CA ALA A 185 -9.48 -13.35 -4.18
C ALA A 185 -8.54 -12.18 -4.52
N LEU A 186 -7.24 -12.35 -4.31
CA LEU A 186 -6.26 -11.34 -4.74
C LEU A 186 -6.27 -11.17 -6.25
N ASP A 187 -6.23 -12.25 -7.02
CA ASP A 187 -6.25 -12.20 -8.48
C ASP A 187 -7.52 -11.53 -9.02
N ARG A 188 -8.70 -11.95 -8.51
CA ARG A 188 -9.98 -11.31 -8.83
C ARG A 188 -10.02 -9.82 -8.44
N ALA A 189 -9.43 -9.47 -7.29
CA ALA A 189 -9.38 -8.08 -6.82
C ALA A 189 -8.50 -7.18 -7.68
N LEU A 190 -7.42 -7.73 -8.22
CA LEU A 190 -6.55 -7.00 -9.15
C LEU A 190 -7.25 -6.70 -10.49
N GLY A 191 -8.32 -7.46 -10.81
CA GLY A 191 -9.08 -7.33 -12.05
C GLY A 191 -8.30 -7.81 -13.28
N ASP A 192 -9.02 -8.13 -14.33
CA ASP A 192 -8.40 -8.35 -15.63
C ASP A 192 -7.79 -7.01 -16.06
N GLY A 193 -6.49 -6.98 -16.33
CA GLY A 193 -5.78 -5.78 -16.77
C GLY A 193 -6.42 -5.22 -18.02
N GLY A 194 -7.40 -4.32 -17.82
CA GLY A 194 -8.12 -3.53 -18.80
C GLY A 194 -8.09 -4.04 -20.23
N SER A 195 -8.94 -4.99 -20.58
CA SER A 195 -9.53 -5.05 -21.92
C SER A 195 -10.50 -3.86 -22.02
N HIS A 196 -10.00 -2.67 -22.25
CA HIS A 196 -10.82 -1.64 -22.84
C HIS A 196 -11.00 -2.02 -24.30
N GLU A 197 -12.06 -2.76 -24.58
CA GLU A 197 -12.64 -2.77 -25.91
C GLU A 197 -13.00 -1.34 -26.27
N GLY A 198 -12.58 -0.95 -27.49
CA GLY A 198 -12.62 0.34 -28.10
C GLY A 198 -13.98 1.00 -28.28
#